data_1e642a06110973fd04aed39421ab3a4d
#
_entry.id   1e642a06110973fd04aed39421ab3a4d
#
_cell.length_a   1.000
_cell.length_b   1.000
_cell.length_c   1.000
_cell.angle_alpha   90.00
_cell.angle_beta   90.00
_cell.angle_gamma   90.00
#
_symmetry.space_group_name_H-M   'P 1'
#
loop_
_entity.id
_entity.type
_entity.pdbx_description
1 polymer ?
#
loop_
_entity_poly.entity_id
_entity_poly.type
_entity_poly.pdbx_seq_one_letter_code
_entity_poly.pdbx_strand_id
1 'polypeptide(L)'
;KGEGAIRQKMVENDLVDCMIALPGQLFYTTQIPVCLWFLSKNKKADNERGYRNRQGETLFIDARKIGSMISRTQKEFDIDNIAGIAKTYHAWRGEKKDGDYEDEAGYCKSATLEDMRKHDYVLTPGRYVGAAALEDDGIPFETKMTEMSQTLYAQMEESAKLDEVIRKNLEGLGY
;
A
#
# COMPACT_ATOMS: atom_id res chain seq x y z
N LYS A 1 9.73 20.91 -13.26
CA LYS A 1 9.12 20.89 -14.62
C LYS A 1 9.66 19.77 -15.53
N GLY A 2 10.77 19.07 -15.22
CA GLY A 2 11.36 18.02 -16.05
C GLY A 2 10.89 16.60 -15.73
N GLU A 3 10.66 16.27 -14.47
CA GLU A 3 10.38 14.89 -14.01
C GLU A 3 9.11 14.29 -14.60
N GLY A 4 8.01 15.06 -14.67
CA GLY A 4 6.76 14.60 -15.27
C GLY A 4 6.92 14.24 -16.74
N ALA A 5 7.67 15.02 -17.51
CA ALA A 5 7.93 14.74 -18.92
C ALA A 5 8.83 13.51 -19.12
N ILE A 6 9.79 13.27 -18.21
CA ILE A 6 10.62 12.05 -18.23
C ILE A 6 9.74 10.82 -17.95
N ARG A 7 8.93 10.88 -16.89
CA ARG A 7 8.00 9.81 -16.53
C ARG A 7 7.03 9.48 -17.64
N GLN A 8 6.41 10.50 -18.25
CA GLN A 8 5.54 10.34 -19.40
C GLN A 8 6.26 9.61 -20.55
N LYS A 9 7.47 10.04 -20.90
CA LYS A 9 8.25 9.39 -21.96
C LYS A 9 8.57 7.93 -21.64
N MET A 10 8.87 7.60 -20.40
CA MET A 10 9.14 6.22 -19.99
C MET A 10 7.90 5.33 -20.16
N VAL A 11 6.72 5.83 -19.79
CA VAL A 11 5.45 5.13 -19.93
C VAL A 11 5.06 4.98 -21.41
N GLU A 12 5.12 6.07 -22.18
CA GLU A 12 4.76 6.05 -23.61
C GLU A 12 5.70 5.17 -24.46
N ASN A 13 6.97 5.01 -24.03
CA ASN A 13 7.90 4.07 -24.67
C ASN A 13 7.81 2.65 -24.09
N ASP A 14 6.78 2.36 -23.28
CA ASP A 14 6.51 1.04 -22.70
C ASP A 14 7.70 0.44 -21.91
N LEU A 15 8.44 1.29 -21.20
CA LEU A 15 9.62 0.88 -20.44
C LEU A 15 9.31 0.44 -19.00
N VAL A 16 8.19 0.88 -18.42
CA VAL A 16 7.83 0.56 -17.02
C VAL A 16 7.12 -0.79 -16.98
N ASP A 17 7.75 -1.78 -16.39
CA ASP A 17 7.22 -3.14 -16.29
C ASP A 17 6.43 -3.33 -14.99
N CYS A 18 7.01 -2.95 -13.83
CA CYS A 18 6.33 -3.04 -12.54
C CYS A 18 6.72 -1.90 -11.61
N MET A 19 5.78 -1.49 -10.76
CA MET A 19 5.93 -0.49 -9.72
C MET A 19 5.49 -1.08 -8.39
N ILE A 20 6.40 -1.10 -7.39
CA ILE A 20 6.10 -1.64 -6.06
C ILE A 20 6.25 -0.54 -5.01
N ALA A 21 5.16 -0.17 -4.33
CA ALA A 21 5.21 0.72 -3.18
C ALA A 21 5.59 -0.07 -1.92
N LEU A 22 6.68 0.31 -1.27
CA LEU A 22 7.15 -0.28 -0.03
C LEU A 22 6.76 0.57 1.18
N PRO A 23 6.60 -0.05 2.37
CA PRO A 23 6.27 0.68 3.59
C PRO A 23 7.39 1.65 4.00
N GLY A 24 7.02 2.63 4.81
CA GLY A 24 8.01 3.40 5.56
C GLY A 24 8.73 2.55 6.60
N GLN A 25 9.80 3.07 7.16
CA GLN A 25 10.60 2.42 8.21
C GLN A 25 11.29 1.11 7.80
N LEU A 26 11.30 0.77 6.50
CA LEU A 26 11.97 -0.43 5.99
C LEU A 26 13.50 -0.25 5.88
N PHE A 27 13.97 0.97 5.68
CA PHE A 27 15.39 1.29 5.53
C PHE A 27 15.95 1.95 6.79
N TYR A 28 17.18 1.58 7.20
CA TYR A 28 17.82 2.08 8.42
C TYR A 28 17.99 3.59 8.46
N THR A 29 18.20 4.21 7.30
CA THR A 29 18.53 5.64 7.19
C THR A 29 17.35 6.54 6.90
N THR A 30 16.17 5.99 6.60
CA THR A 30 14.98 6.76 6.27
C THR A 30 13.70 6.07 6.70
N GLN A 31 12.78 6.87 7.22
CA GLN A 31 11.42 6.41 7.58
C GLN A 31 10.41 6.63 6.44
N ILE A 32 10.86 7.19 5.32
CA ILE A 32 9.98 7.54 4.20
C ILE A 32 9.63 6.28 3.40
N PRO A 33 8.36 6.10 2.98
CA PRO A 33 7.99 5.06 2.03
C PRO A 33 8.75 5.24 0.71
N VAL A 34 9.15 4.14 0.08
CA VAL A 34 9.82 4.17 -1.22
C VAL A 34 9.05 3.39 -2.27
N CYS A 35 9.34 3.64 -3.54
CA CYS A 35 8.78 2.92 -4.65
C CYS A 35 9.89 2.32 -5.50
N LEU A 36 9.83 1.00 -5.72
CA LEU A 36 10.74 0.31 -6.64
C LEU A 36 10.19 0.40 -8.06
N TRP A 37 11.07 0.71 -8.99
CA TRP A 37 10.78 0.78 -10.41
C TRP A 37 11.48 -0.36 -11.14
N PHE A 38 10.70 -1.24 -11.75
CA PHE A 38 11.22 -2.27 -12.63
C PHE A 38 11.04 -1.83 -14.07
N LEU A 39 12.15 -1.74 -14.78
CA LEU A 39 12.18 -1.28 -16.16
C LEU A 39 12.55 -2.43 -17.08
N SER A 40 11.87 -2.56 -18.21
CA SER A 40 12.13 -3.58 -19.22
C SER A 40 12.10 -2.94 -20.61
N LYS A 41 13.09 -3.26 -21.44
CA LYS A 41 13.13 -2.85 -22.85
C LYS A 41 12.34 -3.81 -23.76
N ASN A 42 12.05 -5.02 -23.29
CA ASN A 42 11.31 -6.02 -24.04
C ASN A 42 10.22 -6.63 -23.17
N LYS A 43 8.98 -6.32 -23.50
CA LYS A 43 7.76 -6.83 -22.85
C LYS A 43 6.97 -7.78 -23.74
N LYS A 44 7.53 -8.16 -24.91
CA LYS A 44 6.95 -9.17 -25.80
C LYS A 44 6.93 -10.55 -25.14
N ALA A 45 6.06 -11.41 -25.65
CA ALA A 45 6.08 -12.81 -25.25
C ALA A 45 7.46 -13.45 -25.52
N ASP A 46 7.90 -14.27 -24.61
CA ASP A 46 9.14 -15.05 -24.70
C ASP A 46 8.80 -16.51 -24.33
N ASN A 47 8.65 -17.34 -25.33
CA ASN A 47 8.25 -18.74 -25.16
C ASN A 47 9.33 -19.58 -24.48
N GLU A 48 10.62 -19.22 -24.63
CA GLU A 48 11.73 -19.94 -23.98
C GLU A 48 11.71 -19.74 -22.48
N ARG A 49 11.38 -18.52 -22.05
CA ARG A 49 11.27 -18.14 -20.62
C ARG A 49 9.87 -18.31 -20.06
N GLY A 50 8.89 -18.62 -20.89
CA GLY A 50 7.48 -18.75 -20.49
C GLY A 50 6.81 -17.40 -20.17
N TYR A 51 7.32 -16.28 -20.72
CA TYR A 51 6.74 -14.97 -20.47
C TYR A 51 5.60 -14.66 -21.43
N ARG A 52 4.51 -14.11 -20.89
CA ARG A 52 3.40 -13.60 -21.70
C ARG A 52 3.75 -12.26 -22.35
N ASN A 53 2.98 -11.87 -23.36
CA ASN A 53 3.05 -10.51 -23.87
C ASN A 53 2.47 -9.52 -22.83
N ARG A 54 3.25 -8.50 -22.47
CA ARG A 54 2.91 -7.46 -21.47
C ARG A 54 3.03 -6.05 -22.05
N GLN A 55 3.10 -5.94 -23.39
CA GLN A 55 3.22 -4.65 -24.03
C GLN A 55 1.99 -3.77 -23.73
N GLY A 56 2.24 -2.51 -23.37
CA GLY A 56 1.21 -1.55 -23.00
C GLY A 56 0.60 -1.75 -21.62
N GLU A 57 1.12 -2.68 -20.82
CA GLU A 57 0.66 -2.93 -19.45
C GLU A 57 1.77 -2.64 -18.43
N THR A 58 1.39 -2.22 -17.23
CA THR A 58 2.29 -2.05 -16.09
C THR A 58 1.64 -2.65 -14.85
N LEU A 59 2.38 -3.50 -14.14
CA LEU A 59 1.92 -4.03 -12.86
C LEU A 59 2.17 -3.02 -11.74
N PHE A 60 1.14 -2.75 -10.94
CA PHE A 60 1.24 -1.98 -9.70
C PHE A 60 1.02 -2.89 -8.51
N ILE A 61 1.93 -2.85 -7.52
CA ILE A 61 1.83 -3.59 -6.27
C ILE A 61 1.94 -2.60 -5.11
N ASP A 62 0.98 -2.62 -4.20
CA ASP A 62 1.01 -1.84 -2.97
C ASP A 62 1.38 -2.72 -1.77
N ALA A 63 2.66 -2.80 -1.48
CA ALA A 63 3.21 -3.56 -0.36
C ALA A 63 3.33 -2.74 0.94
N ARG A 64 2.75 -1.53 1.02
CA ARG A 64 2.90 -0.64 2.19
C ARG A 64 2.34 -1.23 3.48
N LYS A 65 1.39 -2.15 3.39
CA LYS A 65 0.79 -2.84 4.54
C LYS A 65 1.52 -4.12 4.93
N ILE A 66 2.44 -4.59 4.10
CA ILE A 66 3.20 -5.84 4.30
C ILE A 66 4.36 -5.59 5.26
N GLY A 67 4.82 -6.67 5.90
CA GLY A 67 5.93 -6.67 6.85
C GLY A 67 5.53 -6.38 8.28
N SER A 68 6.41 -6.71 9.20
CA SER A 68 6.23 -6.61 10.65
C SER A 68 7.21 -5.60 11.27
N MET A 69 6.80 -4.98 12.39
CA MET A 69 7.68 -4.11 13.16
C MET A 69 8.60 -4.98 14.03
N ILE A 70 9.90 -4.88 13.81
CA ILE A 70 10.93 -5.54 14.64
C ILE A 70 11.41 -4.65 15.79
N SER A 71 11.16 -3.34 15.68
CA SER A 71 11.41 -2.38 16.75
C SER A 71 10.40 -1.23 16.65
N ARG A 72 10.47 -0.27 17.56
CA ARG A 72 9.61 0.93 17.54
C ARG A 72 9.72 1.75 16.25
N THR A 73 10.85 1.68 15.56
CA THR A 73 11.16 2.52 14.39
C THR A 73 11.55 1.75 13.14
N GLN A 74 11.65 0.42 13.22
CA GLN A 74 12.13 -0.43 12.14
C GLN A 74 11.11 -1.48 11.75
N LYS A 75 10.77 -1.53 10.48
CA LYS A 75 9.98 -2.57 9.83
C LYS A 75 10.88 -3.52 9.05
N GLU A 76 10.50 -4.79 8.94
CA GLU A 76 11.22 -5.81 8.18
C GLU A 76 10.26 -6.61 7.30
N PHE A 77 10.78 -7.04 6.16
CA PHE A 77 10.16 -8.08 5.34
C PHE A 77 10.83 -9.41 5.64
N ASP A 78 10.05 -10.39 6.03
CA ASP A 78 10.49 -11.77 6.09
C ASP A 78 10.58 -12.40 4.68
N ILE A 79 11.05 -13.64 4.63
CA ILE A 79 11.21 -14.38 3.37
C ILE A 79 9.85 -14.59 2.69
N ASP A 80 8.78 -14.81 3.45
CA ASP A 80 7.44 -15.07 2.92
C ASP A 80 6.84 -13.80 2.32
N ASN A 81 7.08 -12.64 2.91
CA ASN A 81 6.68 -11.34 2.36
C ASN A 81 7.34 -11.10 0.99
N ILE A 82 8.65 -11.33 0.91
CA ILE A 82 9.42 -11.18 -0.33
C ILE A 82 8.94 -12.19 -1.38
N ALA A 83 8.76 -13.45 -0.98
CA ALA A 83 8.28 -14.52 -1.85
C ALA A 83 6.87 -14.23 -2.39
N GLY A 84 5.97 -13.69 -1.57
CA GLY A 84 4.62 -13.30 -1.96
C GLY A 84 4.63 -12.21 -3.05
N ILE A 85 5.42 -11.15 -2.84
CA ILE A 85 5.58 -10.06 -3.83
C ILE A 85 6.19 -10.61 -5.14
N ALA A 86 7.24 -11.43 -5.03
CA ALA A 86 7.89 -12.03 -6.19
C ALA A 86 6.94 -12.96 -6.95
N LYS A 87 6.16 -13.78 -6.25
CA LYS A 87 5.14 -14.67 -6.84
C LYS A 87 4.12 -13.89 -7.66
N THR A 88 3.60 -12.79 -7.13
CA THR A 88 2.66 -11.91 -7.84
C THR A 88 3.25 -11.39 -9.15
N TYR A 89 4.51 -10.91 -9.11
CA TYR A 89 5.19 -10.42 -10.30
C TYR A 89 5.47 -11.54 -11.32
N HIS A 90 5.90 -12.72 -10.87
CA HIS A 90 6.17 -13.88 -11.74
C HIS A 90 4.89 -14.40 -12.39
N ALA A 91 3.80 -14.55 -11.63
CA ALA A 91 2.49 -14.93 -12.15
C ALA A 91 2.01 -13.94 -13.21
N TRP A 92 2.13 -12.62 -12.95
CA TRP A 92 1.78 -11.59 -13.93
C TRP A 92 2.62 -11.66 -15.20
N ARG A 93 3.91 -12.03 -15.10
CA ARG A 93 4.77 -12.27 -16.26
C ARG A 93 4.39 -13.51 -17.05
N GLY A 94 3.60 -14.41 -16.49
CA GLY A 94 3.17 -15.67 -17.11
C GLY A 94 3.99 -16.89 -16.73
N GLU A 95 4.79 -16.80 -15.66
CA GLU A 95 5.58 -17.94 -15.14
C GLU A 95 4.65 -18.95 -14.46
N LYS A 96 4.28 -20.01 -15.17
CA LYS A 96 3.27 -21.00 -14.74
C LYS A 96 3.53 -21.66 -13.39
N LYS A 97 4.77 -21.69 -12.91
CA LYS A 97 5.13 -22.24 -11.60
C LYS A 97 4.51 -21.47 -10.44
N ASP A 98 4.20 -20.19 -10.65
CA ASP A 98 3.69 -19.29 -9.61
C ASP A 98 2.15 -19.10 -9.69
N GLY A 99 1.49 -19.83 -10.62
CA GLY A 99 0.04 -19.80 -10.83
C GLY A 99 -0.40 -18.72 -11.80
N ASP A 100 -1.71 -18.52 -11.90
CA ASP A 100 -2.31 -17.49 -12.73
C ASP A 100 -2.38 -16.18 -11.95
N TYR A 101 -2.24 -15.06 -12.66
CA TYR A 101 -2.35 -13.72 -12.10
C TYR A 101 -3.80 -13.24 -12.15
N GLU A 102 -4.25 -12.68 -11.06
CA GLU A 102 -5.50 -11.94 -10.95
C GLU A 102 -5.26 -10.61 -10.24
N ASP A 103 -6.01 -9.56 -10.64
CA ASP A 103 -6.01 -8.27 -9.93
C ASP A 103 -6.60 -8.45 -8.52
N GLU A 104 -5.92 -7.94 -7.51
CA GLU A 104 -6.36 -7.97 -6.12
C GLU A 104 -6.55 -6.55 -5.59
N ALA A 105 -7.79 -6.19 -5.26
CA ALA A 105 -8.13 -4.86 -4.78
C ALA A 105 -7.37 -4.52 -3.48
N GLY A 106 -6.71 -3.36 -3.47
CA GLY A 106 -5.88 -2.90 -2.36
C GLY A 106 -4.47 -3.48 -2.31
N TYR A 107 -4.12 -4.42 -3.20
CA TYR A 107 -2.81 -5.05 -3.24
C TYR A 107 -2.12 -4.95 -4.61
N CYS A 108 -2.71 -5.51 -5.68
CA CYS A 108 -2.07 -5.49 -6.99
C CYS A 108 -3.05 -5.26 -8.14
N LYS A 109 -2.58 -4.62 -9.20
CA LYS A 109 -3.35 -4.37 -10.42
C LYS A 109 -2.47 -4.24 -11.65
N SER A 110 -2.87 -4.92 -12.73
CA SER A 110 -2.35 -4.67 -14.08
C SER A 110 -3.09 -3.50 -14.69
N ALA A 111 -2.40 -2.40 -14.96
CA ALA A 111 -2.97 -1.21 -15.57
C ALA A 111 -2.50 -1.05 -17.02
N THR A 112 -3.41 -0.60 -17.88
CA THR A 112 -3.12 -0.33 -19.29
C THR A 112 -2.47 1.05 -19.46
N LEU A 113 -1.87 1.29 -20.63
CA LEU A 113 -1.37 2.61 -21.01
C LEU A 113 -2.45 3.69 -20.93
N GLU A 114 -3.70 3.35 -21.28
CA GLU A 114 -4.83 4.30 -21.19
C GLU A 114 -5.15 4.65 -19.75
N ASP A 115 -5.08 3.71 -18.83
CA ASP A 115 -5.29 3.99 -17.42
C ASP A 115 -4.20 4.93 -16.88
N MET A 116 -2.95 4.72 -17.28
CA MET A 116 -1.85 5.60 -16.89
C MET A 116 -2.00 7.02 -17.46
N ARG A 117 -2.52 7.15 -18.69
CA ARG A 117 -2.86 8.47 -19.30
C ARG A 117 -3.96 9.17 -18.52
N LYS A 118 -5.05 8.47 -18.14
CA LYS A 118 -6.15 9.02 -17.32
C LYS A 118 -5.66 9.56 -15.97
N HIS A 119 -4.59 9.01 -15.44
CA HIS A 119 -3.97 9.44 -14.19
C HIS A 119 -2.78 10.41 -14.38
N ASP A 120 -2.68 11.09 -15.52
CA ASP A 120 -1.61 12.05 -15.84
C ASP A 120 -0.19 11.46 -15.63
N TYR A 121 -0.04 10.18 -15.93
CA TYR A 121 1.21 9.41 -15.76
C TYR A 121 1.73 9.41 -14.31
N VAL A 122 0.86 9.58 -13.33
CA VAL A 122 1.23 9.42 -11.92
C VAL A 122 1.30 7.93 -11.61
N LEU A 123 2.51 7.42 -11.33
CA LEU A 123 2.79 6.00 -11.14
C LEU A 123 2.82 5.60 -9.65
N THR A 124 1.85 6.07 -8.87
CA THR A 124 1.72 5.70 -7.46
C THR A 124 0.83 4.46 -7.34
N PRO A 125 1.34 3.29 -6.91
CA PRO A 125 0.57 2.04 -6.91
C PRO A 125 -0.79 2.12 -6.24
N GLY A 126 -0.91 2.79 -5.10
CA GLY A 126 -2.18 2.96 -4.40
C GLY A 126 -3.30 3.64 -5.20
N ARG A 127 -3.00 4.34 -6.31
CA ARG A 127 -4.03 4.90 -7.20
C ARG A 127 -4.66 3.86 -8.11
N TYR A 128 -3.92 2.80 -8.41
CA TYR A 128 -4.33 1.78 -9.37
C TYR A 128 -5.00 0.58 -8.69
N VAL A 129 -4.47 0.15 -7.55
CA VAL A 129 -4.97 -1.04 -6.85
C VAL A 129 -6.33 -0.83 -6.17
N GLY A 130 -6.77 0.42 -6.05
CA GLY A 130 -8.04 0.75 -5.37
C GLY A 130 -7.98 0.54 -3.86
N ALA A 131 -9.14 0.58 -3.23
CA ALA A 131 -9.28 0.23 -1.82
C ALA A 131 -9.55 -1.27 -1.70
N ALA A 132 -8.90 -1.92 -0.73
CA ALA A 132 -9.30 -3.26 -0.33
C ALA A 132 -10.79 -3.22 0.07
N ALA A 133 -11.52 -4.25 -0.26
CA ALA A 133 -12.88 -4.41 0.25
C ALA A 133 -12.81 -4.32 1.78
N LEU A 134 -13.52 -3.37 2.35
CA LEU A 134 -13.74 -3.36 3.79
C LEU A 134 -14.57 -4.59 4.08
N GLU A 135 -14.07 -5.48 4.93
CA GLU A 135 -14.90 -6.53 5.48
C GLU A 135 -16.06 -5.83 6.19
N ASP A 136 -17.26 -6.01 5.67
CA ASP A 136 -18.46 -5.54 6.34
C ASP A 136 -18.65 -6.43 7.57
N ASP A 137 -18.44 -5.85 8.76
CA ASP A 137 -18.61 -6.54 10.03
C ASP A 137 -20.10 -6.84 10.32
N GLY A 138 -20.99 -6.53 9.39
CA GLY A 138 -22.43 -6.75 9.47
C GLY A 138 -23.13 -5.93 10.54
N ILE A 139 -22.43 -5.02 11.21
CA ILE A 139 -22.99 -4.14 12.23
C ILE A 139 -23.53 -2.87 11.56
N PRO A 140 -24.83 -2.56 11.65
CA PRO A 140 -25.37 -1.32 11.10
C PRO A 140 -24.63 -0.09 11.65
N PHE A 141 -24.37 0.87 10.76
CA PHE A 141 -23.66 2.11 11.13
C PHE A 141 -24.25 2.81 12.36
N GLU A 142 -25.57 2.85 12.46
CA GLU A 142 -26.28 3.48 13.59
C GLU A 142 -25.99 2.81 14.93
N THR A 143 -25.92 1.47 14.93
CA THR A 143 -25.57 0.68 16.13
C THR A 143 -24.13 0.99 16.55
N LYS A 144 -23.18 0.92 15.62
CA LYS A 144 -21.78 1.19 15.85
C LYS A 144 -21.55 2.62 16.33
N MET A 145 -22.24 3.59 15.71
CA MET A 145 -22.17 4.99 16.10
C MET A 145 -22.73 5.25 17.51
N THR A 146 -23.80 4.55 17.87
CA THR A 146 -24.40 4.62 19.20
C THR A 146 -23.44 4.08 20.27
N GLU A 147 -22.85 2.91 20.04
CA GLU A 147 -21.87 2.29 20.97
C GLU A 147 -20.61 3.16 21.12
N MET A 148 -20.07 3.67 20.02
CA MET A 148 -18.91 4.55 20.06
C MET A 148 -19.21 5.86 20.78
N SER A 149 -20.38 6.45 20.58
CA SER A 149 -20.80 7.67 21.25
C SER A 149 -20.96 7.44 22.76
N GLN A 150 -21.57 6.34 23.17
CA GLN A 150 -21.69 5.98 24.60
C GLN A 150 -20.32 5.82 25.26
N THR A 151 -19.41 5.11 24.57
CA THR A 151 -18.04 4.93 25.05
C THR A 151 -17.31 6.26 25.19
N LEU A 152 -17.45 7.15 24.19
CA LEU A 152 -16.85 8.48 24.24
C LEU A 152 -17.39 9.31 25.41
N TYR A 153 -18.70 9.33 25.62
CA TYR A 153 -19.28 10.07 26.76
C TYR A 153 -18.81 9.52 28.11
N ALA A 154 -18.73 8.19 28.27
CA ALA A 154 -18.20 7.59 29.48
C ALA A 154 -16.74 7.99 29.73
N GLN A 155 -15.90 8.01 28.69
CA GLN A 155 -14.51 8.46 28.78
C GLN A 155 -14.38 9.95 29.11
N MET A 156 -15.28 10.79 28.60
CA MET A 156 -15.31 12.23 28.94
C MET A 156 -15.68 12.44 30.41
N GLU A 157 -16.64 11.68 30.94
CA GLU A 157 -17.00 11.76 32.37
C GLU A 157 -15.84 11.30 33.28
N GLU A 158 -15.14 10.23 32.90
CA GLU A 158 -13.96 9.75 33.62
C GLU A 158 -12.85 10.81 33.59
N SER A 159 -12.58 11.42 32.43
CA SER A 159 -11.62 12.51 32.31
C SER A 159 -11.94 13.68 33.24
N ALA A 160 -13.22 14.11 33.31
CA ALA A 160 -13.63 15.18 34.20
C ALA A 160 -13.40 14.86 35.70
N LYS A 161 -13.63 13.60 36.11
CA LYS A 161 -13.35 13.14 37.47
C LYS A 161 -11.85 13.16 37.76
N LEU A 162 -11.02 12.73 36.82
CA LEU A 162 -9.55 12.75 36.95
C LEU A 162 -9.03 14.19 37.04
N ASP A 163 -9.56 15.11 36.26
CA ASP A 163 -9.20 16.54 36.31
C ASP A 163 -9.49 17.12 37.70
N GLU A 164 -10.60 16.75 38.33
CA GLU A 164 -10.95 17.21 39.67
C GLU A 164 -10.02 16.62 40.73
N VAL A 165 -9.63 15.36 40.60
CA VAL A 165 -8.63 14.73 41.50
C VAL A 165 -7.27 15.39 41.34
N ILE A 166 -6.83 15.69 40.12
CA ILE A 166 -5.57 16.38 39.85
C ILE A 166 -5.59 17.78 40.53
N ARG A 167 -6.69 18.53 40.36
CA ARG A 167 -6.86 19.85 40.94
C ARG A 167 -6.74 19.81 42.49
N LYS A 168 -7.46 18.88 43.12
CA LYS A 168 -7.41 18.70 44.59
C LYS A 168 -6.00 18.32 45.08
N ASN A 169 -5.30 17.49 44.33
CA ASN A 169 -3.94 17.11 44.66
C ASN A 169 -2.96 18.30 44.56
N LEU A 170 -3.11 19.14 43.56
CA LEU A 170 -2.30 20.36 43.39
C LEU A 170 -2.59 21.37 44.49
N GLU A 171 -3.87 21.59 44.82
CA GLU A 171 -4.26 22.45 45.99
C GLU A 171 -3.67 21.93 47.29
N GLY A 172 -3.66 20.60 47.51
CA GLY A 172 -3.05 19.97 48.70
C GLY A 172 -1.52 20.14 48.77
N LEU A 173 -0.87 20.41 47.63
CA LEU A 173 0.57 20.70 47.56
C LEU A 173 0.88 22.21 47.61
N GLY A 174 -0.16 23.07 47.72
CA GLY A 174 0.00 24.52 47.85
C GLY A 174 0.15 25.25 46.49
N TYR A 175 -0.31 24.66 45.41
CA TYR A 175 -0.35 25.26 44.07
C TYR A 175 -1.79 25.54 43.61
#